data_69a8982489958f4cd9fd86d70f2cc65e
#
_entry.id   69a8982489958f4cd9fd86d70f2cc65e
#
_cell.length_a   1.000
_cell.length_b   1.000
_cell.length_c   1.000
_cell.angle_alpha   90.00
_cell.angle_beta   90.00
_cell.angle_gamma   90.00
#
_symmetry.space_group_name_H-M   'P 1'
#
loop_
_entity.id
_entity.type
_entity.pdbx_description
1 polymer ?
#
loop_
_entity_poly.entity_id
_entity_poly.type
_entity_poly.pdbx_seq_one_letter_code
_entity_poly.pdbx_strand_id
1 'polypeptide(L)'
;MFCMKNRLHCSLNWRIFYSMNCVKCIVMRSAFKILFLLFASVVICSAKVSADTDSLWIKANDAYSMSEFNKAMELYRKIESQGLESWKLYYNMGNACFKTGNIGEAILYYEKALKLNPAENDIVNNLELARLQTVDKITPVPEFVMSTFIRKLQNLLSSDTWTWFSIVMLAVVFALLLCYRFATQGRAKKLSFAFSIVAALMFILSLVFAINLRNRALSYDYGIITQPVCNVKSAPNNGGGNLFVLHEGTKVEIIEQVGGWCKIEIADGRQGWAEQRDYTII
;
A
#
# COMPACT_ATOMS: atom_id res chain seq x y z
N MET A 1 -66.15 23.21 34.63
CA MET A 1 -65.42 21.91 34.69
C MET A 1 -64.61 21.57 33.42
N PHE A 2 -64.48 22.49 32.47
CA PHE A 2 -63.79 22.25 31.19
C PHE A 2 -62.35 22.84 31.12
N CYS A 3 -61.97 23.69 32.06
CA CYS A 3 -60.66 24.40 31.99
C CYS A 3 -59.49 23.67 32.66
N MET A 4 -59.75 22.68 33.51
CA MET A 4 -58.68 21.90 34.19
C MET A 4 -58.08 20.75 33.34
N LYS A 5 -58.82 20.22 32.39
CA LYS A 5 -58.34 19.05 31.57
C LYS A 5 -57.27 19.44 30.55
N ASN A 6 -57.27 20.69 30.07
CA ASN A 6 -56.27 21.15 29.07
C ASN A 6 -54.92 21.52 29.70
N ARG A 7 -54.82 21.87 30.98
CA ARG A 7 -53.53 22.17 31.64
C ARG A 7 -52.72 20.91 31.93
N LEU A 8 -53.35 19.82 32.23
CA LEU A 8 -52.67 18.54 32.46
C LEU A 8 -52.10 17.92 31.18
N HIS A 9 -52.79 18.07 30.06
CA HIS A 9 -52.28 17.60 28.75
C HIS A 9 -51.07 18.41 28.24
N CYS A 10 -51.06 19.72 28.50
CA CYS A 10 -49.95 20.58 28.07
C CYS A 10 -48.69 20.33 28.90
N SER A 11 -48.82 20.07 30.22
CA SER A 11 -47.66 19.77 31.08
C SER A 11 -47.06 18.38 30.86
N LEU A 12 -47.87 17.41 30.46
CA LEU A 12 -47.39 16.06 30.10
C LEU A 12 -46.59 16.05 28.79
N ASN A 13 -47.06 16.77 27.75
CA ASN A 13 -46.36 16.92 26.49
C ASN A 13 -45.02 17.63 26.63
N TRP A 14 -44.91 18.63 27.48
CA TRP A 14 -43.65 19.32 27.77
C TRP A 14 -42.64 18.45 28.50
N ARG A 15 -43.06 17.63 29.45
CA ARG A 15 -42.18 16.65 30.14
C ARG A 15 -41.71 15.55 29.23
N ILE A 16 -42.53 15.03 28.33
CA ILE A 16 -42.15 14.03 27.33
C ILE A 16 -41.17 14.62 26.31
N PHE A 17 -41.41 15.87 25.85
CA PHE A 17 -40.52 16.57 24.93
C PHE A 17 -39.13 16.88 25.53
N TYR A 18 -39.08 17.26 26.81
CA TYR A 18 -37.82 17.47 27.54
C TYR A 18 -37.07 16.16 27.80
N SER A 19 -37.78 15.10 28.16
CA SER A 19 -37.21 13.76 28.36
C SER A 19 -36.66 13.20 27.07
N MET A 20 -37.35 13.33 25.93
CA MET A 20 -36.84 12.86 24.62
C MET A 20 -35.60 13.63 24.15
N ASN A 21 -35.52 14.94 24.42
CA ASN A 21 -34.31 15.71 24.08
C ASN A 21 -33.13 15.38 25.00
N CYS A 22 -33.39 15.09 26.28
CA CYS A 22 -32.35 14.64 27.22
C CYS A 22 -31.80 13.25 26.84
N VAL A 23 -32.64 12.29 26.46
CA VAL A 23 -32.25 10.95 25.99
C VAL A 23 -31.46 11.06 24.67
N LYS A 24 -31.89 11.92 23.73
CA LYS A 24 -31.14 12.18 22.48
C LYS A 24 -29.75 12.74 22.76
N CYS A 25 -29.62 13.65 23.72
CA CYS A 25 -28.34 14.26 24.11
C CYS A 25 -27.41 13.23 24.78
N ILE A 26 -27.94 12.33 25.60
CA ILE A 26 -27.18 11.25 26.26
C ILE A 26 -26.70 10.21 25.25
N VAL A 27 -27.57 9.80 24.33
CA VAL A 27 -27.21 8.83 23.25
C VAL A 27 -26.13 9.42 22.33
N MET A 28 -26.23 10.71 22.01
CA MET A 28 -25.22 11.40 21.19
C MET A 28 -23.87 11.49 21.90
N ARG A 29 -23.85 11.80 23.20
CA ARG A 29 -22.63 11.82 24.02
C ARG A 29 -21.99 10.44 24.18
N SER A 30 -22.77 9.39 24.34
CA SER A 30 -22.25 8.01 24.41
C SER A 30 -21.74 7.52 23.06
N ALA A 31 -22.43 7.80 21.95
CA ALA A 31 -21.95 7.47 20.61
C ALA A 31 -20.63 8.18 20.28
N PHE A 32 -20.48 9.44 20.68
CA PHE A 32 -19.22 10.18 20.49
C PHE A 32 -18.08 9.62 21.35
N LYS A 33 -18.35 9.20 22.57
CA LYS A 33 -17.35 8.54 23.43
C LYS A 33 -16.90 7.20 22.87
N ILE A 34 -17.82 6.39 22.36
CA ILE A 34 -17.50 5.10 21.75
C ILE A 34 -16.66 5.30 20.47
N LEU A 35 -17.03 6.26 19.62
CA LEU A 35 -16.27 6.61 18.43
C LEU A 35 -14.86 7.11 18.77
N PHE A 36 -14.73 7.94 19.82
CA PHE A 36 -13.44 8.43 20.31
C PHE A 36 -12.57 7.29 20.89
N LEU A 37 -13.17 6.37 21.65
CA LEU A 37 -12.45 5.21 22.18
C LEU A 37 -12.00 4.24 21.08
N LEU A 38 -12.82 4.00 20.05
CA LEU A 38 -12.45 3.23 18.88
C LEU A 38 -11.30 3.91 18.11
N PHE A 39 -11.35 5.21 17.93
CA PHE A 39 -10.29 5.99 17.30
C PHE A 39 -8.99 5.95 18.12
N ALA A 40 -9.08 6.10 19.44
CA ALA A 40 -7.93 6.04 20.34
C ALA A 40 -7.27 4.64 20.37
N SER A 41 -8.06 3.57 20.28
CA SER A 41 -7.53 2.18 20.25
C SER A 41 -6.73 1.88 18.98
N VAL A 42 -7.10 2.47 17.85
CA VAL A 42 -6.38 2.32 16.58
C VAL A 42 -5.01 3.03 16.61
N VAL A 43 -4.90 4.16 17.33
CA VAL A 43 -3.66 4.95 17.41
C VAL A 43 -2.59 4.27 18.30
N ILE A 44 -2.98 3.42 19.26
CA ILE A 44 -2.06 2.82 20.25
C ILE A 44 -1.31 1.59 19.68
N CYS A 45 -1.73 1.04 18.54
CA CYS A 45 -1.13 -0.16 17.95
C CYS A 45 0.10 0.15 17.07
N SER A 46 0.90 1.18 17.41
CA SER A 46 2.16 1.46 16.72
C SER A 46 3.25 0.52 17.24
N ALA A 47 3.76 -0.34 16.35
CA ALA A 47 4.86 -1.25 16.65
C ALA A 47 6.07 -0.49 17.21
N LYS A 48 6.62 -0.96 18.32
CA LYS A 48 7.89 -0.47 18.89
C LYS A 48 9.03 -0.90 17.97
N VAL A 49 9.59 0.05 17.23
CA VAL A 49 10.90 -0.13 16.58
C VAL A 49 11.95 -0.23 17.68
N SER A 50 12.88 -1.21 17.60
CA SER A 50 13.93 -1.39 18.58
C SER A 50 14.95 -0.24 18.50
N ALA A 51 15.40 0.28 19.64
CA ALA A 51 16.42 1.33 19.71
C ALA A 51 17.75 0.95 19.04
N ASP A 52 18.04 -0.35 18.94
CA ASP A 52 19.20 -0.88 18.23
C ASP A 52 19.09 -0.68 16.70
N THR A 53 17.91 -0.87 16.15
CA THR A 53 17.64 -0.64 14.74
C THR A 53 17.80 0.82 14.34
N ASP A 54 17.35 1.76 15.19
CA ASP A 54 17.50 3.19 14.94
C ASP A 54 18.98 3.59 14.90
N SER A 55 19.81 2.98 15.78
CA SER A 55 21.25 3.23 15.78
C SER A 55 21.95 2.67 14.53
N LEU A 56 21.53 1.50 14.04
CA LEU A 56 22.04 0.91 12.79
C LEU A 56 21.63 1.76 11.58
N TRP A 57 20.40 2.26 11.56
CA TRP A 57 19.91 3.13 10.52
C TRP A 57 20.73 4.42 10.38
N ILE A 58 21.01 5.09 11.49
CA ILE A 58 21.84 6.30 11.52
C ILE A 58 23.24 5.98 10.99
N LYS A 59 23.90 4.93 11.51
CA LYS A 59 25.25 4.52 11.07
C LYS A 59 25.29 4.17 9.58
N ALA A 60 24.25 3.53 9.05
CA ALA A 60 24.17 3.19 7.63
C ALA A 60 24.07 4.44 6.76
N ASN A 61 23.24 5.40 7.15
CA ASN A 61 23.12 6.68 6.43
C ASN A 61 24.39 7.52 6.52
N ASP A 62 25.07 7.52 7.67
CA ASP A 62 26.36 8.19 7.83
C ASP A 62 27.44 7.57 6.93
N ALA A 63 27.53 6.24 6.88
CA ALA A 63 28.43 5.55 5.97
C ALA A 63 28.12 5.87 4.51
N TYR A 64 26.83 5.92 4.13
CA TYR A 64 26.41 6.32 2.79
C TYR A 64 26.84 7.77 2.46
N SER A 65 26.64 8.70 3.40
CA SER A 65 27.03 10.12 3.21
C SER A 65 28.55 10.30 3.07
N MET A 66 29.33 9.44 3.70
CA MET A 66 30.79 9.37 3.58
C MET A 66 31.26 8.64 2.30
N SER A 67 30.34 8.23 1.42
CA SER A 67 30.61 7.42 0.21
C SER A 67 31.18 6.03 0.50
N GLU A 68 31.03 5.51 1.73
CA GLU A 68 31.37 4.15 2.13
C GLU A 68 30.22 3.19 1.79
N PHE A 69 29.87 3.10 0.48
CA PHE A 69 28.65 2.41 0.03
C PHE A 69 28.57 0.95 0.40
N ASN A 70 29.70 0.22 0.35
CA ASN A 70 29.74 -1.19 0.74
C ASN A 70 29.43 -1.37 2.24
N LYS A 71 29.98 -0.51 3.09
CA LYS A 71 29.71 -0.51 4.53
C LYS A 71 28.26 -0.11 4.84
N ALA A 72 27.73 0.89 4.14
CA ALA A 72 26.33 1.25 4.24
C ALA A 72 25.43 0.04 3.90
N MET A 73 25.75 -0.68 2.82
CA MET A 73 25.01 -1.86 2.39
C MET A 73 25.04 -2.99 3.43
N GLU A 74 26.19 -3.26 4.06
CA GLU A 74 26.29 -4.24 5.14
C GLU A 74 25.39 -3.88 6.34
N LEU A 75 25.35 -2.60 6.71
CA LEU A 75 24.51 -2.12 7.80
C LEU A 75 23.00 -2.19 7.44
N TYR A 76 22.62 -1.83 6.21
CA TYR A 76 21.24 -2.00 5.75
C TYR A 76 20.81 -3.47 5.71
N ARG A 77 21.69 -4.39 5.25
CA ARG A 77 21.41 -5.84 5.28
C ARG A 77 21.24 -6.37 6.71
N LYS A 78 21.94 -5.81 7.70
CA LYS A 78 21.72 -6.15 9.12
C LYS A 78 20.33 -5.73 9.59
N ILE A 79 19.83 -4.57 9.13
CA ILE A 79 18.46 -4.13 9.43
C ILE A 79 17.44 -5.06 8.75
N GLU A 80 17.63 -5.39 7.47
CA GLU A 80 16.76 -6.33 6.72
C GLU A 80 16.72 -7.71 7.40
N SER A 81 17.87 -8.22 7.88
CA SER A 81 17.97 -9.53 8.58
C SER A 81 17.23 -9.59 9.91
N GLN A 82 16.89 -8.44 10.52
CA GLN A 82 16.03 -8.34 11.70
C GLN A 82 14.53 -8.43 11.36
N GLY A 83 14.19 -8.67 10.08
CA GLY A 83 12.82 -8.76 9.61
C GLY A 83 12.14 -7.40 9.42
N LEU A 84 12.91 -6.32 9.34
CA LEU A 84 12.39 -4.98 9.11
C LEU A 84 12.39 -4.68 7.62
N GLU A 85 11.19 -4.42 7.13
CA GLU A 85 10.96 -4.05 5.73
C GLU A 85 10.38 -2.64 5.68
N SER A 86 11.03 -1.77 4.91
CA SER A 86 10.48 -0.45 4.61
C SER A 86 10.94 0.02 3.23
N TRP A 87 10.09 0.81 2.58
CA TRP A 87 10.45 1.37 1.29
C TRP A 87 11.71 2.25 1.34
N LYS A 88 11.94 2.95 2.48
CA LYS A 88 13.14 3.77 2.69
C LYS A 88 14.40 2.92 2.79
N LEU A 89 14.32 1.78 3.49
CA LEU A 89 15.43 0.84 3.60
C LEU A 89 15.81 0.33 2.20
N TYR A 90 14.86 -0.19 1.47
CA TYR A 90 15.10 -0.72 0.14
C TYR A 90 15.55 0.34 -0.86
N TYR A 91 15.00 1.56 -0.78
CA TYR A 91 15.45 2.68 -1.61
C TYR A 91 16.93 3.03 -1.35
N ASN A 92 17.35 3.10 -0.09
CA ASN A 92 18.75 3.39 0.26
C ASN A 92 19.69 2.23 -0.10
N MET A 93 19.24 0.97 0.03
CA MET A 93 19.97 -0.20 -0.47
C MET A 93 20.15 -0.13 -1.99
N GLY A 94 19.09 0.20 -2.72
CA GLY A 94 19.13 0.41 -4.17
C GLY A 94 20.12 1.52 -4.56
N ASN A 95 20.11 2.64 -3.85
CA ASN A 95 21.06 3.74 -4.07
C ASN A 95 22.51 3.29 -3.83
N ALA A 96 22.77 2.52 -2.76
CA ALA A 96 24.12 2.02 -2.45
C ALA A 96 24.61 1.04 -3.55
N CYS A 97 23.74 0.11 -4.00
CA CYS A 97 24.05 -0.81 -5.10
C CYS A 97 24.29 -0.06 -6.41
N PHE A 98 23.49 0.96 -6.72
CA PHE A 98 23.68 1.79 -7.92
C PHE A 98 25.03 2.51 -7.91
N LYS A 99 25.44 3.07 -6.75
CA LYS A 99 26.73 3.75 -6.59
C LYS A 99 27.93 2.81 -6.68
N THR A 100 27.76 1.54 -6.35
CA THR A 100 28.82 0.51 -6.49
C THR A 100 28.82 -0.19 -7.86
N GLY A 101 27.89 0.18 -8.76
CA GLY A 101 27.77 -0.42 -10.10
C GLY A 101 27.04 -1.75 -10.15
N ASN A 102 26.47 -2.22 -9.06
CA ASN A 102 25.67 -3.45 -8.97
C ASN A 102 24.24 -3.19 -9.46
N ILE A 103 24.07 -3.05 -10.77
CA ILE A 103 22.82 -2.56 -11.38
C ILE A 103 21.67 -3.54 -11.19
N GLY A 104 21.89 -4.85 -11.30
CA GLY A 104 20.87 -5.88 -11.07
C GLY A 104 20.29 -5.82 -9.64
N GLU A 105 21.16 -5.74 -8.62
CA GLU A 105 20.73 -5.58 -7.23
C GLU A 105 20.07 -4.21 -6.98
N ALA A 106 20.56 -3.14 -7.61
CA ALA A 106 19.94 -1.81 -7.48
C ALA A 106 18.48 -1.85 -7.97
N ILE A 107 18.22 -2.46 -9.12
CA ILE A 107 16.87 -2.64 -9.67
C ILE A 107 16.00 -3.48 -8.73
N LEU A 108 16.55 -4.58 -8.20
CA LEU A 108 15.85 -5.43 -7.23
C LEU A 108 15.35 -4.61 -6.02
N TYR A 109 16.24 -3.83 -5.40
CA TYR A 109 15.88 -3.06 -4.22
C TYR A 109 14.96 -1.87 -4.55
N TYR A 110 15.12 -1.21 -5.69
CA TYR A 110 14.16 -0.19 -6.12
C TYR A 110 12.77 -0.77 -6.41
N GLU A 111 12.68 -1.95 -7.00
CA GLU A 111 11.40 -2.65 -7.21
C GLU A 111 10.75 -3.06 -5.90
N LYS A 112 11.52 -3.57 -4.91
CA LYS A 112 11.03 -3.82 -3.55
C LYS A 112 10.52 -2.54 -2.89
N ALA A 113 11.24 -1.43 -3.02
CA ALA A 113 10.81 -0.12 -2.51
C ALA A 113 9.53 0.36 -3.17
N LEU A 114 9.43 0.27 -4.51
CA LEU A 114 8.27 0.67 -5.29
C LEU A 114 7.03 -0.16 -4.96
N LYS A 115 7.21 -1.44 -4.68
CA LYS A 115 6.15 -2.36 -4.26
C LYS A 115 5.52 -1.93 -2.93
N LEU A 116 6.31 -1.42 -1.99
CA LEU A 116 5.84 -0.91 -0.70
C LEU A 116 5.28 0.51 -0.79
N ASN A 117 5.88 1.38 -1.61
CA ASN A 117 5.43 2.76 -1.80
C ASN A 117 5.46 3.17 -3.28
N PRO A 118 4.41 2.87 -4.04
CA PRO A 118 4.35 3.19 -5.47
C PRO A 118 4.17 4.69 -5.76
N ALA A 119 3.91 5.53 -4.73
CA ALA A 119 3.68 6.95 -4.87
C ALA A 119 4.96 7.80 -4.85
N GLU A 120 6.13 7.19 -4.52
CA GLU A 120 7.39 7.92 -4.37
C GLU A 120 8.10 8.10 -5.71
N ASN A 121 8.13 9.33 -6.20
CA ASN A 121 8.72 9.66 -7.50
C ASN A 121 10.23 9.40 -7.56
N ASP A 122 10.94 9.58 -6.45
CA ASP A 122 12.39 9.37 -6.42
C ASP A 122 12.75 7.91 -6.67
N ILE A 123 11.93 6.96 -6.19
CA ILE A 123 12.11 5.53 -6.47
C ILE A 123 11.92 5.27 -7.97
N VAL A 124 10.84 5.82 -8.57
CA VAL A 124 10.54 5.63 -9.99
C VAL A 124 11.68 6.19 -10.85
N ASN A 125 12.14 7.40 -10.56
CA ASN A 125 13.21 8.06 -11.32
C ASN A 125 14.54 7.26 -11.24
N ASN A 126 14.93 6.82 -10.04
CA ASN A 126 16.17 6.07 -9.85
C ASN A 126 16.08 4.67 -10.47
N LEU A 127 14.92 4.02 -10.41
CA LEU A 127 14.66 2.75 -11.10
C LEU A 127 14.78 2.90 -12.61
N GLU A 128 14.23 3.96 -13.20
CA GLU A 128 14.36 4.24 -14.62
C GLU A 128 15.83 4.48 -15.01
N LEU A 129 16.58 5.26 -14.22
CA LEU A 129 18.01 5.47 -14.43
C LEU A 129 18.80 4.16 -14.38
N ALA A 130 18.49 3.28 -13.44
CA ALA A 130 19.10 1.95 -13.35
C ALA A 130 18.77 1.08 -14.56
N ARG A 131 17.52 1.08 -15.02
CA ARG A 131 17.07 0.34 -16.21
C ARG A 131 17.72 0.84 -17.50
N LEU A 132 18.14 2.11 -17.59
CA LEU A 132 18.90 2.59 -18.73
C LEU A 132 20.27 1.91 -18.85
N GLN A 133 20.82 1.39 -17.76
CA GLN A 133 22.11 0.70 -17.72
C GLN A 133 22.02 -0.81 -17.96
N THR A 134 20.80 -1.40 -17.99
CA THR A 134 20.63 -2.83 -18.31
C THR A 134 20.91 -3.14 -19.77
N VAL A 135 21.37 -4.36 -20.03
CA VAL A 135 21.62 -4.87 -21.37
C VAL A 135 20.32 -5.09 -22.14
N ASP A 136 19.34 -5.68 -21.46
CA ASP A 136 18.06 -6.03 -22.08
C ASP A 136 17.15 -4.82 -22.22
N LYS A 137 16.76 -4.49 -23.44
CA LYS A 137 15.81 -3.43 -23.78
C LYS A 137 14.49 -4.06 -24.21
N ILE A 138 13.65 -4.38 -23.24
CA ILE A 138 12.36 -5.06 -23.47
C ILE A 138 11.26 -4.02 -23.56
N THR A 139 10.54 -3.97 -24.69
CA THR A 139 9.37 -3.10 -24.86
C THR A 139 8.12 -3.81 -24.34
N PRO A 140 7.46 -3.27 -23.32
CA PRO A 140 6.25 -3.90 -22.77
C PRO A 140 5.13 -3.96 -23.82
N VAL A 141 4.32 -5.02 -23.75
CA VAL A 141 3.05 -5.08 -24.52
C VAL A 141 2.16 -3.93 -24.06
N PRO A 142 1.53 -3.18 -25.00
CA PRO A 142 0.63 -2.10 -24.64
C PRO A 142 -0.54 -2.59 -23.79
N GLU A 143 -0.68 -2.01 -22.60
CA GLU A 143 -1.81 -2.31 -21.72
C GLU A 143 -3.05 -1.52 -22.12
N PHE A 144 -4.23 -2.04 -21.72
CA PHE A 144 -5.49 -1.33 -21.91
C PHE A 144 -5.48 0.02 -21.18
N VAL A 145 -5.86 1.11 -21.86
CA VAL A 145 -5.76 2.48 -21.34
C VAL A 145 -6.48 2.66 -20.00
N MET A 146 -7.64 2.00 -19.82
CA MET A 146 -8.41 2.11 -18.58
C MET A 146 -7.70 1.44 -17.41
N SER A 147 -7.04 0.30 -17.60
CA SER A 147 -6.27 -0.37 -16.53
C SER A 147 -5.08 0.48 -16.10
N THR A 148 -4.40 1.10 -17.07
CA THR A 148 -3.31 2.03 -16.80
C THR A 148 -3.78 3.27 -16.02
N PHE A 149 -4.95 3.82 -16.38
CA PHE A 149 -5.54 4.96 -15.67
C PHE A 149 -5.88 4.60 -14.21
N ILE A 150 -6.58 3.47 -14.00
CA ILE A 150 -6.93 3.01 -12.65
C ILE A 150 -5.66 2.76 -11.82
N ARG A 151 -4.63 2.13 -12.41
CA ARG A 151 -3.35 1.88 -11.74
C ARG A 151 -2.63 3.18 -11.37
N LYS A 152 -2.61 4.18 -12.26
CA LYS A 152 -2.07 5.51 -11.94
C LYS A 152 -2.81 6.16 -10.79
N LEU A 153 -4.15 6.07 -10.76
CA LEU A 153 -4.97 6.61 -9.68
C LEU A 153 -4.70 5.89 -8.35
N GLN A 154 -4.56 4.57 -8.36
CA GLN A 154 -4.20 3.79 -7.17
C GLN A 154 -2.82 4.17 -6.61
N ASN A 155 -1.85 4.38 -7.51
CA ASN A 155 -0.47 4.67 -7.16
C ASN A 155 -0.23 6.14 -6.73
N LEU A 156 -1.26 7.00 -6.72
CA LEU A 156 -1.16 8.37 -6.20
C LEU A 156 -0.85 8.41 -4.69
N LEU A 157 -1.28 7.39 -3.96
CA LEU A 157 -1.09 7.29 -2.51
C LEU A 157 -0.59 5.89 -2.15
N SER A 158 0.15 5.79 -1.04
CA SER A 158 0.55 4.49 -0.48
C SER A 158 -0.65 3.73 0.10
N SER A 159 -0.51 2.41 0.27
CA SER A 159 -1.53 1.55 0.89
C SER A 159 -1.98 2.07 2.27
N ASP A 160 -1.02 2.52 3.08
CA ASP A 160 -1.30 3.06 4.41
C ASP A 160 -2.11 4.35 4.35
N THR A 161 -1.78 5.25 3.41
CA THR A 161 -2.50 6.50 3.21
C THR A 161 -3.93 6.24 2.75
N TRP A 162 -4.15 5.29 1.82
CA TRP A 162 -5.49 4.87 1.40
C TRP A 162 -6.28 4.27 2.56
N THR A 163 -5.63 3.50 3.45
CA THR A 163 -6.24 2.93 4.65
C THR A 163 -6.70 4.04 5.60
N TRP A 164 -5.85 5.01 5.89
CA TRP A 164 -6.23 6.16 6.71
C TRP A 164 -7.37 6.97 6.10
N PHE A 165 -7.32 7.20 4.79
CA PHE A 165 -8.39 7.89 4.08
C PHE A 165 -9.72 7.14 4.19
N SER A 166 -9.71 5.80 4.09
CA SER A 166 -10.92 4.98 4.25
C SER A 166 -11.50 5.10 5.68
N ILE A 167 -10.65 5.10 6.72
CA ILE A 167 -11.09 5.26 8.11
C ILE A 167 -11.76 6.63 8.31
N VAL A 168 -11.17 7.69 7.77
CA VAL A 168 -11.73 9.05 7.83
C VAL A 168 -13.08 9.11 7.11
N MET A 169 -13.18 8.54 5.89
CA MET A 169 -14.44 8.50 5.14
C MET A 169 -15.53 7.73 5.88
N LEU A 170 -15.19 6.62 6.52
CA LEU A 170 -16.13 5.88 7.36
C LEU A 170 -16.65 6.73 8.53
N ALA A 171 -15.78 7.47 9.20
CA ALA A 171 -16.18 8.40 10.27
C ALA A 171 -17.12 9.51 9.75
N VAL A 172 -16.85 10.04 8.54
CA VAL A 172 -17.71 11.02 7.86
C VAL A 172 -19.08 10.43 7.55
N VAL A 173 -19.16 9.18 7.04
CA VAL A 173 -20.43 8.48 6.81
C VAL A 173 -21.26 8.43 8.11
N PHE A 174 -20.66 7.98 9.21
CA PHE A 174 -21.34 7.92 10.51
C PHE A 174 -21.80 9.30 10.98
N ALA A 175 -20.97 10.33 10.86
CA ALA A 175 -21.34 11.70 11.23
C ALA A 175 -22.53 12.21 10.40
N LEU A 176 -22.53 11.97 9.08
CA LEU A 176 -23.64 12.37 8.19
C LEU A 176 -24.93 11.61 8.48
N LEU A 177 -24.85 10.31 8.80
CA LEU A 177 -26.01 9.52 9.23
C LEU A 177 -26.58 10.01 10.57
N LEU A 178 -25.73 10.41 11.51
CA LEU A 178 -26.17 11.05 12.75
C LEU A 178 -26.84 12.40 12.46
N CYS A 179 -26.25 13.24 11.60
CA CYS A 179 -26.88 14.48 11.15
C CYS A 179 -28.24 14.21 10.49
N TYR A 180 -28.36 13.23 9.60
CA TYR A 180 -29.63 12.82 9.01
C TYR A 180 -30.66 12.41 10.07
N ARG A 181 -30.26 11.66 11.10
CA ARG A 181 -31.15 11.17 12.18
C ARG A 181 -31.67 12.31 13.06
N PHE A 182 -30.84 13.32 13.30
CA PHE A 182 -31.15 14.40 14.24
C PHE A 182 -31.63 15.71 13.57
N ALA A 183 -31.47 15.87 12.26
CA ALA A 183 -31.93 17.04 11.54
C ALA A 183 -33.44 17.18 11.63
N THR A 184 -33.89 18.38 11.90
CA THR A 184 -35.33 18.75 11.97
C THR A 184 -35.83 19.28 10.63
N GLN A 185 -34.94 19.92 9.84
CA GLN A 185 -35.28 20.53 8.57
C GLN A 185 -35.21 19.52 7.41
N GLY A 186 -36.21 19.49 6.55
CA GLY A 186 -36.27 18.54 5.42
C GLY A 186 -35.13 18.69 4.40
N ARG A 187 -34.63 19.92 4.19
CA ARG A 187 -33.48 20.17 3.30
C ARG A 187 -32.20 19.58 3.88
N ALA A 188 -31.95 19.77 5.17
CA ALA A 188 -30.77 19.22 5.85
C ALA A 188 -30.77 17.68 5.81
N LYS A 189 -31.93 17.03 6.00
CA LYS A 189 -32.06 15.58 5.84
C LYS A 189 -31.66 15.09 4.46
N LYS A 190 -32.22 15.69 3.40
CA LYS A 190 -31.93 15.30 2.00
C LYS A 190 -30.42 15.46 1.69
N LEU A 191 -29.83 16.59 2.09
CA LEU A 191 -28.40 16.84 1.86
C LEU A 191 -27.52 15.87 2.64
N SER A 192 -27.78 15.66 3.94
CA SER A 192 -27.00 14.70 4.75
C SER A 192 -27.08 13.29 4.19
N PHE A 193 -28.25 12.86 3.70
CA PHE A 193 -28.40 11.57 3.06
C PHE A 193 -27.63 11.45 1.74
N ALA A 194 -27.74 12.46 0.87
CA ALA A 194 -27.01 12.48 -0.41
C ALA A 194 -25.47 12.44 -0.18
N PHE A 195 -24.98 13.30 0.73
CA PHE A 195 -23.55 13.30 1.05
C PHE A 195 -23.08 12.01 1.73
N SER A 196 -23.94 11.35 2.54
CA SER A 196 -23.60 10.05 3.12
C SER A 196 -23.40 8.96 2.08
N ILE A 197 -24.19 8.97 0.99
CA ILE A 197 -24.02 8.04 -0.13
C ILE A 197 -22.67 8.30 -0.84
N VAL A 198 -22.37 9.58 -1.14
CA VAL A 198 -21.09 9.93 -1.78
C VAL A 198 -19.90 9.52 -0.89
N ALA A 199 -19.96 9.82 0.40
CA ALA A 199 -18.91 9.43 1.35
C ALA A 199 -18.77 7.90 1.47
N ALA A 200 -19.88 7.15 1.40
CA ALA A 200 -19.86 5.69 1.41
C ALA A 200 -19.21 5.11 0.14
N LEU A 201 -19.49 5.70 -1.03
CA LEU A 201 -18.82 5.30 -2.27
C LEU A 201 -17.32 5.60 -2.23
N MET A 202 -16.91 6.76 -1.72
CA MET A 202 -15.50 7.10 -1.53
C MET A 202 -14.82 6.17 -0.52
N PHE A 203 -15.51 5.77 0.55
CA PHE A 203 -15.02 4.78 1.49
C PHE A 203 -14.76 3.43 0.82
N ILE A 204 -15.73 2.91 0.05
CA ILE A 204 -15.60 1.63 -0.66
C ILE A 204 -14.43 1.69 -1.65
N LEU A 205 -14.34 2.76 -2.44
CA LEU A 205 -13.28 2.93 -3.44
C LEU A 205 -11.90 2.96 -2.79
N SER A 206 -11.73 3.75 -1.71
CA SER A 206 -10.45 3.84 -1.00
C SER A 206 -10.07 2.52 -0.33
N LEU A 207 -11.05 1.78 0.21
CA LEU A 207 -10.82 0.47 0.80
C LEU A 207 -10.36 -0.55 -0.25
N VAL A 208 -11.00 -0.57 -1.43
CA VAL A 208 -10.59 -1.44 -2.54
C VAL A 208 -9.16 -1.10 -2.99
N PHE A 209 -8.81 0.18 -3.08
CA PHE A 209 -7.45 0.59 -3.45
C PHE A 209 -6.42 0.18 -2.40
N ALA A 210 -6.73 0.38 -1.11
CA ALA A 210 -5.87 -0.06 0.00
C ALA A 210 -5.60 -1.57 -0.04
N ILE A 211 -6.67 -2.37 -0.21
CA ILE A 211 -6.58 -3.84 -0.27
C ILE A 211 -5.78 -4.28 -1.50
N ASN A 212 -6.04 -3.71 -2.68
CA ASN A 212 -5.32 -4.07 -3.90
C ASN A 212 -3.83 -3.77 -3.80
N LEU A 213 -3.44 -2.60 -3.28
CA LEU A 213 -2.04 -2.24 -3.07
C LEU A 213 -1.39 -3.16 -2.03
N ARG A 214 -2.12 -3.48 -0.94
CA ARG A 214 -1.63 -4.41 0.07
C ARG A 214 -1.41 -5.81 -0.51
N ASN A 215 -2.36 -6.32 -1.30
CA ASN A 215 -2.22 -7.62 -1.93
C ASN A 215 -1.03 -7.66 -2.88
N ARG A 216 -0.82 -6.60 -3.69
CA ARG A 216 0.37 -6.49 -4.54
C ARG A 216 1.67 -6.46 -3.74
N ALA A 217 1.67 -5.78 -2.58
CA ALA A 217 2.83 -5.74 -1.70
C ALA A 217 3.16 -7.12 -1.08
N LEU A 218 2.17 -7.99 -0.94
CA LEU A 218 2.32 -9.33 -0.37
C LEU A 218 2.46 -10.44 -1.44
N SER A 219 2.22 -10.15 -2.74
CA SER A 219 2.37 -11.15 -3.80
C SER A 219 3.84 -11.37 -4.11
N TYR A 220 4.17 -12.60 -4.49
CA TYR A 220 5.51 -13.03 -4.89
C TYR A 220 5.55 -13.40 -6.38
N ASP A 221 4.75 -12.68 -7.17
CA ASP A 221 4.54 -13.00 -8.59
C ASP A 221 5.64 -12.47 -9.50
N TYR A 222 6.57 -11.65 -8.97
CA TYR A 222 7.64 -11.05 -9.76
C TYR A 222 9.02 -11.34 -9.17
N GLY A 223 10.01 -11.40 -10.07
CA GLY A 223 11.41 -11.52 -9.71
C GLY A 223 12.29 -10.63 -10.58
N ILE A 224 13.52 -10.41 -10.15
CA ILE A 224 14.57 -9.75 -10.93
C ILE A 224 15.69 -10.77 -11.20
N ILE A 225 16.13 -10.86 -12.44
CA ILE A 225 17.32 -11.64 -12.80
C ILE A 225 18.52 -10.99 -12.12
N THR A 226 19.19 -11.76 -11.26
CA THR A 226 20.36 -11.29 -10.47
C THR A 226 21.67 -11.89 -10.97
N GLN A 227 21.61 -12.93 -11.82
CA GLN A 227 22.79 -13.49 -12.46
C GLN A 227 23.14 -12.68 -13.72
N PRO A 228 24.44 -12.53 -14.04
CA PRO A 228 24.88 -11.80 -15.24
C PRO A 228 24.26 -12.33 -16.52
N VAL A 229 24.04 -13.65 -16.60
CA VAL A 229 23.43 -14.34 -17.76
C VAL A 229 22.49 -15.42 -17.26
N CYS A 230 21.23 -15.36 -17.68
CA CYS A 230 20.21 -16.38 -17.43
C CYS A 230 19.75 -16.97 -18.77
N ASN A 231 19.97 -18.27 -18.98
CA ASN A 231 19.51 -18.99 -20.15
C ASN A 231 18.09 -19.52 -19.95
N VAL A 232 17.12 -18.92 -20.62
CA VAL A 232 15.73 -19.35 -20.56
C VAL A 232 15.48 -20.50 -21.49
N LYS A 233 14.97 -21.62 -20.96
CA LYS A 233 14.81 -22.89 -21.65
C LYS A 233 13.37 -23.20 -22.04
N SER A 234 13.21 -24.13 -22.99
CA SER A 234 11.90 -24.60 -23.47
C SER A 234 11.21 -25.59 -22.51
N ALA A 235 11.96 -26.21 -21.60
CA ALA A 235 11.46 -27.20 -20.64
C ALA A 235 12.20 -27.09 -19.31
N PRO A 236 11.56 -27.52 -18.16
CA PRO A 236 12.13 -27.44 -16.82
C PRO A 236 13.19 -28.54 -16.59
N ASN A 237 14.19 -28.60 -17.43
CA ASN A 237 15.32 -29.53 -17.33
C ASN A 237 16.55 -29.01 -18.08
N ASN A 238 17.71 -29.60 -17.78
CA ASN A 238 18.97 -29.22 -18.42
C ASN A 238 19.04 -29.52 -19.89
N GLY A 239 18.23 -30.46 -20.41
CA GLY A 239 18.17 -30.85 -21.82
C GLY A 239 17.27 -29.98 -22.69
N GLY A 240 16.50 -29.06 -22.08
CA GLY A 240 15.67 -28.12 -22.81
C GLY A 240 16.50 -27.20 -23.72
N GLY A 241 16.01 -26.94 -24.93
CA GLY A 241 16.63 -25.97 -25.84
C GLY A 241 16.58 -24.55 -25.26
N ASN A 242 17.63 -23.75 -25.51
CA ASN A 242 17.63 -22.32 -25.14
C ASN A 242 16.67 -21.56 -26.06
N LEU A 243 15.70 -20.86 -25.48
CA LEU A 243 14.76 -20.01 -26.20
C LEU A 243 15.30 -18.60 -26.40
N PHE A 244 15.77 -17.99 -25.30
CA PHE A 244 16.41 -16.68 -25.28
C PHE A 244 17.29 -16.53 -24.02
N VAL A 245 18.05 -15.48 -23.98
CA VAL A 245 18.94 -15.14 -22.86
C VAL A 245 18.45 -13.86 -22.22
N LEU A 246 18.51 -13.80 -20.89
CA LEU A 246 18.25 -12.62 -20.10
C LEU A 246 19.50 -12.23 -19.31
N HIS A 247 19.62 -10.96 -19.03
CA HIS A 247 20.71 -10.40 -18.24
C HIS A 247 20.21 -9.83 -16.92
N GLU A 248 21.12 -9.54 -16.01
CA GLU A 248 20.82 -8.96 -14.71
C GLU A 248 19.97 -7.67 -14.81
N GLY A 249 19.07 -7.48 -13.86
CA GLY A 249 18.16 -6.35 -13.81
C GLY A 249 16.87 -6.51 -14.60
N THR A 250 16.73 -7.60 -15.37
CA THR A 250 15.49 -7.89 -16.11
C THR A 250 14.39 -8.36 -15.14
N LYS A 251 13.24 -7.71 -15.19
CA LYS A 251 12.04 -8.08 -14.42
C LYS A 251 11.28 -9.17 -15.13
N VAL A 252 10.91 -10.21 -14.37
CA VAL A 252 10.16 -11.37 -14.84
C VAL A 252 8.93 -11.60 -13.96
N GLU A 253 7.84 -12.06 -14.57
CA GLU A 253 6.66 -12.55 -13.86
C GLU A 253 6.78 -14.06 -13.69
N ILE A 254 6.49 -14.58 -12.49
CA ILE A 254 6.58 -15.99 -12.16
C ILE A 254 5.20 -16.60 -12.33
N ILE A 255 5.04 -17.51 -13.31
CA ILE A 255 3.77 -18.16 -13.62
C ILE A 255 3.62 -19.48 -12.88
N GLU A 256 4.68 -20.30 -12.84
CA GLU A 256 4.63 -21.66 -12.31
C GLU A 256 6.00 -22.07 -11.78
N GLN A 257 6.01 -22.94 -10.77
CA GLN A 257 7.24 -23.50 -10.21
C GLN A 257 7.18 -25.03 -10.23
N VAL A 258 8.21 -25.66 -10.81
CA VAL A 258 8.33 -27.14 -10.91
C VAL A 258 9.75 -27.55 -10.55
N GLY A 259 9.92 -28.18 -9.40
CA GLY A 259 11.25 -28.54 -8.89
C GLY A 259 12.12 -27.30 -8.66
N GLY A 260 13.32 -27.26 -9.20
CA GLY A 260 14.21 -26.09 -9.15
C GLY A 260 14.06 -25.11 -10.32
N TRP A 261 12.99 -25.23 -11.12
CA TRP A 261 12.72 -24.43 -12.31
C TRP A 261 11.47 -23.58 -12.13
N CYS A 262 11.47 -22.39 -12.70
CA CYS A 262 10.32 -21.51 -12.75
C CYS A 262 9.98 -21.14 -14.17
N LYS A 263 8.71 -21.24 -14.52
CA LYS A 263 8.17 -20.69 -15.75
C LYS A 263 8.00 -19.20 -15.57
N ILE A 264 8.73 -18.45 -16.35
CA ILE A 264 8.74 -16.97 -16.30
C ILE A 264 8.15 -16.38 -17.58
N GLU A 265 7.57 -15.19 -17.43
CA GLU A 265 7.15 -14.34 -18.54
C GLU A 265 7.85 -12.98 -18.43
N ILE A 266 8.31 -12.46 -19.55
CA ILE A 266 8.89 -11.13 -19.64
C ILE A 266 7.88 -10.12 -20.20
N ALA A 267 8.17 -8.84 -20.08
CA ALA A 267 7.21 -7.76 -20.38
C ALA A 267 6.74 -7.73 -21.86
N ASP A 268 7.40 -8.40 -22.77
CA ASP A 268 6.99 -8.56 -24.18
C ASP A 268 6.12 -9.80 -24.46
N GLY A 269 5.79 -10.57 -23.40
CA GLY A 269 4.93 -11.76 -23.47
C GLY A 269 5.66 -13.08 -23.79
N ARG A 270 6.98 -13.06 -24.01
CA ARG A 270 7.75 -14.31 -24.19
C ARG A 270 7.82 -15.08 -22.88
N GLN A 271 7.65 -16.39 -22.95
CA GLN A 271 7.68 -17.31 -21.81
C GLN A 271 8.77 -18.36 -21.97
N GLY A 272 9.24 -18.88 -20.85
CA GLY A 272 10.15 -20.01 -20.80
C GLY A 272 10.54 -20.38 -19.37
N TRP A 273 11.48 -21.30 -19.22
CA TRP A 273 11.89 -21.84 -17.92
C TRP A 273 13.28 -21.32 -17.54
N ALA A 274 13.37 -20.67 -16.36
CA ALA A 274 14.60 -20.23 -15.73
C ALA A 274 14.88 -21.06 -14.47
N GLU A 275 16.13 -21.20 -14.09
CA GLU A 275 16.49 -21.83 -12.82
C GLU A 275 16.19 -20.87 -11.64
N GLN A 276 15.72 -21.41 -10.52
CA GLN A 276 15.38 -20.62 -9.35
C GLN A 276 16.56 -19.80 -8.79
N ARG A 277 17.80 -20.24 -9.03
CA ARG A 277 19.02 -19.51 -8.62
C ARG A 277 19.33 -18.27 -9.47
N ASP A 278 18.72 -18.12 -10.64
CA ASP A 278 19.04 -17.07 -11.60
C ASP A 278 18.30 -15.75 -11.30
N TYR A 279 17.28 -15.79 -10.45
CA TYR A 279 16.50 -14.63 -10.10
C TYR A 279 16.25 -14.55 -8.59
N THR A 280 15.92 -13.34 -8.13
CA THR A 280 15.49 -13.07 -6.75
C THR A 280 14.07 -12.51 -6.76
N ILE A 281 13.21 -13.05 -5.90
CA ILE A 281 11.80 -12.63 -5.75
C ILE A 281 11.75 -11.22 -5.15
N ILE A 282 10.76 -10.43 -5.64
CA ILE A 282 10.48 -9.07 -5.15
C ILE A 282 9.46 -9.12 -4.02
#